data_3db6a45b6f3587b8634436a642a22188
#
_entry.id   3db6a45b6f3587b8634436a642a22188
#
_cell.length_a   1.000
_cell.length_b   1.000
_cell.length_c   1.000
_cell.angle_alpha   90.00
_cell.angle_beta   90.00
_cell.angle_gamma   90.00
#
_symmetry.space_group_name_H-M   'P 1'
#
loop_
_entity.id
_entity.type
_entity.pdbx_description
1 polymer ?
#
loop_
_entity_poly.entity_id
_entity_poly.type
_entity_poly.pdbx_seq_one_letter_code
_entity_poly.pdbx_strand_id
1 'polypeptide(L)'
;LENYPAPLSPSLQLLDAQDLQASRDRSLLLLGGYLGFGLLVLFLGWVHVRLYGDRVFVAYVSYVACMLGFQVAFTGLGGLFFWPQHWVWNDTAPALFMLWLTASGIWFVREVSALQRHSRTLYRLATFWSLFGFAYPALYFMFLSPAAFKLLNLYGLLSVLLSMGLCIWAWRKGEVHAGWTALGFLPLHLAYPFPALRSAGLLPDSWATQYAVLIGSAIEIPLLLYILHRRAKDFNENSARMRVSDSTDPRTGRP
;
A
#
# COMPACT_ATOMS: atom_id res chain seq x y z
N LEU A 1 -21.11 9.14 -23.43
CA LEU A 1 -21.00 8.56 -22.07
C LEU A 1 -20.13 9.48 -21.23
N GLU A 2 -20.76 10.24 -20.34
CA GLU A 2 -20.06 11.07 -19.37
C GLU A 2 -20.05 10.33 -18.04
N ASN A 3 -18.87 10.06 -17.48
CA ASN A 3 -18.70 9.55 -16.13
C ASN A 3 -18.11 10.66 -15.26
N TYR A 4 -18.72 10.92 -14.13
CA TYR A 4 -18.34 12.00 -13.24
C TYR A 4 -18.07 11.45 -11.84
N PRO A 5 -16.96 11.77 -11.18
CA PRO A 5 -15.92 12.76 -11.56
C PRO A 5 -14.75 12.20 -12.38
N ALA A 6 -14.68 10.89 -12.64
CA ALA A 6 -13.58 10.25 -13.36
C ALA A 6 -13.86 10.12 -14.86
N PRO A 7 -12.84 10.27 -15.73
CA PRO A 7 -13.03 10.06 -17.18
C PRO A 7 -13.31 8.58 -17.48
N LEU A 8 -14.27 8.32 -18.36
CA LEU A 8 -14.58 6.99 -18.86
C LEU A 8 -13.72 6.68 -20.10
N SER A 9 -12.98 5.58 -20.07
CA SER A 9 -12.18 5.08 -21.19
C SER A 9 -12.63 3.67 -21.56
N PRO A 10 -13.79 3.49 -22.26
CA PRO A 10 -14.26 2.17 -22.62
C PRO A 10 -13.39 1.57 -23.72
N SER A 11 -12.91 0.34 -23.53
CA SER A 11 -12.34 -0.49 -24.58
C SER A 11 -13.43 -1.43 -25.10
N LEU A 12 -13.74 -1.35 -26.40
CA LEU A 12 -14.70 -2.24 -27.04
C LEU A 12 -13.95 -3.32 -27.82
N GLN A 13 -14.17 -4.58 -27.43
CA GLN A 13 -13.61 -5.75 -28.10
C GLN A 13 -14.76 -6.70 -28.49
N LEU A 14 -14.75 -7.14 -29.74
CA LEU A 14 -15.63 -8.23 -30.20
C LEU A 14 -14.92 -9.55 -29.89
N LEU A 15 -15.48 -10.33 -28.97
CA LEU A 15 -14.97 -11.65 -28.60
C LEU A 15 -16.05 -12.69 -28.88
N ASP A 16 -15.66 -13.91 -29.21
CA ASP A 16 -16.56 -15.05 -29.21
C ASP A 16 -17.00 -15.35 -27.76
N ALA A 17 -18.19 -15.93 -27.62
CA ALA A 17 -18.79 -16.22 -26.31
C ALA A 17 -17.88 -17.13 -25.44
N GLN A 18 -17.21 -18.10 -26.06
CA GLN A 18 -16.26 -18.99 -25.37
C GLN A 18 -15.00 -18.25 -24.90
N ASP A 19 -14.44 -17.36 -25.75
CA ASP A 19 -13.25 -16.56 -25.40
C ASP A 19 -13.56 -15.56 -24.29
N LEU A 20 -14.77 -14.96 -24.32
CA LEU A 20 -15.22 -14.05 -23.27
C LEU A 20 -15.31 -14.78 -21.92
N GLN A 21 -15.91 -15.99 -21.91
CA GLN A 21 -16.04 -16.78 -20.70
C GLN A 21 -14.68 -17.23 -20.16
N ALA A 22 -13.79 -17.72 -21.02
CA ALA A 22 -12.42 -18.10 -20.63
C ALA A 22 -11.61 -16.92 -20.09
N SER A 23 -11.76 -15.74 -20.69
CA SER A 23 -11.11 -14.51 -20.19
C SER A 23 -11.61 -14.09 -18.82
N ARG A 24 -12.94 -14.15 -18.62
CA ARG A 24 -13.57 -13.85 -17.33
C ARG A 24 -13.11 -14.82 -16.23
N ASP A 25 -13.09 -16.11 -16.51
CA ASP A 25 -12.69 -17.15 -15.56
C ASP A 25 -11.22 -16.99 -15.15
N ARG A 26 -10.33 -16.70 -16.10
CA ARG A 26 -8.92 -16.39 -15.82
C ARG A 26 -8.77 -15.16 -14.93
N SER A 27 -9.52 -14.09 -15.22
CA SER A 27 -9.50 -12.86 -14.41
C SER A 27 -9.98 -13.12 -12.99
N LEU A 28 -11.07 -13.87 -12.82
CA LEU A 28 -11.60 -14.21 -11.49
C LEU A 28 -10.63 -15.12 -10.70
N LEU A 29 -9.99 -16.08 -11.35
CA LEU A 29 -8.94 -16.92 -10.70
C LEU A 29 -7.75 -16.10 -10.25
N LEU A 30 -7.25 -15.18 -11.09
CA LEU A 30 -6.14 -14.29 -10.73
C LEU A 30 -6.50 -13.38 -9.56
N LEU A 31 -7.66 -12.74 -9.62
CA LEU A 31 -8.12 -11.82 -8.58
C LEU A 31 -8.43 -12.56 -7.27
N GLY A 32 -9.08 -13.74 -7.36
CA GLY A 32 -9.35 -14.59 -6.20
C GLY A 32 -8.06 -15.11 -5.55
N GLY A 33 -7.10 -15.57 -6.37
CA GLY A 33 -5.78 -15.99 -5.91
C GLY A 33 -5.01 -14.85 -5.21
N TYR A 34 -5.02 -13.65 -5.81
CA TYR A 34 -4.43 -12.46 -5.20
C TYR A 34 -5.07 -12.12 -3.86
N LEU A 35 -6.42 -12.09 -3.78
CA LEU A 35 -7.11 -11.79 -2.53
C LEU A 35 -6.84 -12.85 -1.46
N GLY A 36 -6.86 -14.14 -1.82
CA GLY A 36 -6.54 -15.23 -0.89
C GLY A 36 -5.10 -15.10 -0.36
N PHE A 37 -4.16 -14.84 -1.25
CA PHE A 37 -2.76 -14.60 -0.87
C PHE A 37 -2.63 -13.34 0.03
N GLY A 38 -3.27 -12.23 -0.33
CA GLY A 38 -3.24 -10.99 0.45
C GLY A 38 -3.87 -11.15 1.83
N LEU A 39 -4.96 -11.90 1.96
CA LEU A 39 -5.58 -12.24 3.25
C LEU A 39 -4.64 -13.10 4.12
N LEU A 40 -3.92 -14.06 3.52
CA LEU A 40 -2.89 -14.83 4.23
C LEU A 40 -1.78 -13.92 4.78
N VAL A 41 -1.28 -13.00 3.94
CA VAL A 41 -0.23 -12.06 4.36
C VAL A 41 -0.75 -11.08 5.43
N LEU A 42 -2.01 -10.64 5.32
CA LEU A 42 -2.68 -9.82 6.33
C LEU A 42 -2.76 -10.55 7.67
N PHE A 43 -3.15 -11.82 7.65
CA PHE A 43 -3.19 -12.67 8.84
C PHE A 43 -1.80 -12.84 9.46
N LEU A 44 -0.78 -13.13 8.64
CA LEU A 44 0.61 -13.21 9.13
C LEU A 44 1.09 -11.89 9.73
N GLY A 45 0.78 -10.76 9.10
CA GLY A 45 1.06 -9.43 9.64
C GLY A 45 0.39 -9.22 11.01
N TRP A 46 -0.87 -9.62 11.15
CA TRP A 46 -1.60 -9.56 12.42
C TRP A 46 -0.95 -10.42 13.51
N VAL A 47 -0.50 -11.65 13.17
CA VAL A 47 0.26 -12.49 14.10
C VAL A 47 1.53 -11.77 14.57
N HIS A 48 2.25 -11.10 13.67
CA HIS A 48 3.44 -10.32 14.05
C HIS A 48 3.10 -9.13 14.95
N VAL A 49 1.95 -8.46 14.77
CA VAL A 49 1.47 -7.43 15.71
C VAL A 49 1.34 -8.01 17.12
N ARG A 50 0.79 -9.22 17.23
CA ARG A 50 0.61 -9.90 18.53
C ARG A 50 1.93 -10.36 19.15
N LEU A 51 2.85 -10.82 18.34
CA LEU A 51 4.16 -11.34 18.80
C LEU A 51 5.12 -10.23 19.24
N TYR A 52 5.19 -9.15 18.47
CA TYR A 52 6.21 -8.12 18.67
C TYR A 52 5.68 -6.85 19.33
N GLY A 53 4.37 -6.55 19.27
CA GLY A 53 3.78 -5.36 19.84
C GLY A 53 4.28 -4.03 19.23
N ASP A 54 5.01 -4.07 18.12
CA ASP A 54 5.59 -2.90 17.48
C ASP A 54 4.56 -2.21 16.55
N ARG A 55 4.44 -0.88 16.68
CA ARG A 55 3.55 -0.04 15.87
C ARG A 55 3.78 -0.14 14.36
N VAL A 56 4.99 -0.52 13.94
CA VAL A 56 5.33 -0.74 12.53
C VAL A 56 4.47 -1.84 11.92
N PHE A 57 4.23 -2.93 12.66
CA PHE A 57 3.37 -4.01 12.17
C PHE A 57 1.90 -3.58 12.07
N VAL A 58 1.43 -2.74 13.00
CA VAL A 58 0.07 -2.17 12.93
C VAL A 58 -0.09 -1.31 11.67
N ALA A 59 0.89 -0.45 11.39
CA ALA A 59 0.89 0.38 10.20
C ALA A 59 0.96 -0.46 8.92
N TYR A 60 1.77 -1.53 8.91
CA TYR A 60 1.84 -2.48 7.81
C TYR A 60 0.51 -3.22 7.56
N VAL A 61 -0.11 -3.75 8.62
CA VAL A 61 -1.42 -4.42 8.53
C VAL A 61 -2.49 -3.47 7.98
N SER A 62 -2.50 -2.21 8.44
CA SER A 62 -3.39 -1.17 7.91
C SER A 62 -3.14 -0.91 6.43
N TYR A 63 -1.88 -0.84 6.02
CA TYR A 63 -1.47 -0.66 4.63
C TYR A 63 -1.96 -1.81 3.74
N VAL A 64 -1.73 -3.07 4.15
CA VAL A 64 -2.16 -4.26 3.40
C VAL A 64 -3.69 -4.34 3.33
N ALA A 65 -4.40 -4.03 4.43
CA ALA A 65 -5.86 -4.01 4.45
C ALA A 65 -6.43 -2.97 3.46
N CYS A 66 -5.85 -1.76 3.44
CA CYS A 66 -6.24 -0.71 2.48
C CYS A 66 -5.89 -1.11 1.04
N MET A 67 -4.77 -1.80 0.81
CA MET A 67 -4.39 -2.32 -0.51
C MET A 67 -5.41 -3.35 -1.01
N LEU A 68 -5.81 -4.30 -0.18
CA LEU A 68 -6.84 -5.29 -0.55
C LEU A 68 -8.18 -4.62 -0.84
N GLY A 69 -8.60 -3.66 0.00
CA GLY A 69 -9.80 -2.86 -0.22
C GLY A 69 -9.75 -2.10 -1.54
N PHE A 70 -8.59 -1.47 -1.83
CA PHE A 70 -8.36 -0.78 -3.10
C PHE A 70 -8.48 -1.74 -4.29
N GLN A 71 -7.85 -2.90 -4.25
CA GLN A 71 -7.92 -3.88 -5.33
C GLN A 71 -9.34 -4.41 -5.54
N VAL A 72 -10.08 -4.71 -4.47
CA VAL A 72 -11.49 -5.12 -4.54
C VAL A 72 -12.35 -4.06 -5.21
N ALA A 73 -12.16 -2.79 -4.87
CA ALA A 73 -12.91 -1.69 -5.45
C ALA A 73 -12.47 -1.40 -6.90
N PHE A 74 -11.14 -1.31 -7.14
CA PHE A 74 -10.57 -0.91 -8.42
C PHE A 74 -10.78 -1.95 -9.53
N THR A 75 -10.75 -3.25 -9.20
CA THR A 75 -10.98 -4.34 -10.16
C THR A 75 -12.46 -4.62 -10.43
N GLY A 76 -13.37 -3.94 -9.74
CA GLY A 76 -14.82 -4.14 -9.86
C GLY A 76 -15.35 -5.34 -9.10
N LEU A 77 -14.51 -6.15 -8.42
CA LEU A 77 -14.99 -7.27 -7.59
C LEU A 77 -15.95 -6.80 -6.50
N GLY A 78 -15.72 -5.61 -5.96
CA GLY A 78 -16.61 -4.99 -4.98
C GLY A 78 -18.04 -4.84 -5.50
N GLY A 79 -18.20 -4.27 -6.71
CA GLY A 79 -19.49 -4.13 -7.37
C GLY A 79 -20.15 -5.45 -7.75
N LEU A 80 -19.35 -6.49 -8.07
CA LEU A 80 -19.87 -7.80 -8.41
C LEU A 80 -20.39 -8.58 -7.19
N PHE A 81 -19.67 -8.55 -6.05
CA PHE A 81 -19.91 -9.48 -4.94
C PHE A 81 -20.32 -8.81 -3.63
N PHE A 82 -19.83 -7.61 -3.35
CA PHE A 82 -19.99 -7.01 -2.02
C PHE A 82 -21.07 -5.91 -1.98
N TRP A 83 -21.19 -5.08 -3.04
CA TRP A 83 -22.17 -3.97 -3.10
C TRP A 83 -22.80 -3.77 -4.49
N PRO A 84 -23.41 -4.82 -5.05
CA PRO A 84 -23.90 -4.79 -6.45
C PRO A 84 -24.99 -3.74 -6.72
N GLN A 85 -25.69 -3.29 -5.68
CA GLN A 85 -26.81 -2.33 -5.82
C GLN A 85 -26.41 -0.88 -5.52
N HIS A 86 -25.14 -0.62 -5.12
CA HIS A 86 -24.69 0.70 -4.69
C HIS A 86 -23.77 1.32 -5.73
N TRP A 87 -24.34 1.81 -6.84
CA TRP A 87 -23.58 2.36 -7.96
C TRP A 87 -22.71 3.56 -7.58
N VAL A 88 -23.21 4.50 -6.71
CA VAL A 88 -22.42 5.65 -6.24
C VAL A 88 -21.19 5.18 -5.45
N TRP A 89 -21.38 4.16 -4.63
CA TRP A 89 -20.27 3.57 -3.87
C TRP A 89 -19.26 2.87 -4.80
N ASN A 90 -19.74 2.19 -5.83
CA ASN A 90 -18.89 1.52 -6.80
C ASN A 90 -17.96 2.49 -7.53
N ASP A 91 -18.45 3.69 -7.86
CA ASP A 91 -17.66 4.75 -8.50
C ASP A 91 -16.67 5.42 -7.54
N THR A 92 -17.03 5.56 -6.27
CA THR A 92 -16.25 6.35 -5.30
C THR A 92 -15.30 5.50 -4.45
N ALA A 93 -15.61 4.22 -4.24
CA ALA A 93 -14.81 3.32 -3.40
C ALA A 93 -13.33 3.20 -3.85
N PRO A 94 -12.99 3.11 -5.15
CA PRO A 94 -11.58 3.08 -5.58
C PRO A 94 -10.81 4.31 -5.13
N ALA A 95 -11.42 5.50 -5.24
CA ALA A 95 -10.79 6.76 -4.82
C ALA A 95 -10.55 6.82 -3.30
N LEU A 96 -11.52 6.33 -2.52
CA LEU A 96 -11.41 6.28 -1.06
C LEU A 96 -10.33 5.33 -0.59
N PHE A 97 -10.36 4.10 -1.08
CA PHE A 97 -9.36 3.11 -0.71
C PHE A 97 -7.97 3.52 -1.18
N MET A 98 -7.84 4.23 -2.30
CA MET A 98 -6.57 4.80 -2.75
C MET A 98 -6.04 5.85 -1.76
N LEU A 99 -6.91 6.73 -1.24
CA LEU A 99 -6.53 7.72 -0.22
C LEU A 99 -6.07 7.04 1.07
N TRP A 100 -6.81 6.05 1.55
CA TRP A 100 -6.45 5.31 2.76
C TRP A 100 -5.20 4.46 2.56
N LEU A 101 -5.01 3.89 1.37
CA LEU A 101 -3.80 3.17 1.01
C LEU A 101 -2.57 4.07 1.07
N THR A 102 -2.63 5.23 0.43
CA THR A 102 -1.51 6.19 0.44
C THR A 102 -1.25 6.75 1.83
N ALA A 103 -2.30 7.06 2.59
CA ALA A 103 -2.20 7.52 3.98
C ALA A 103 -1.55 6.49 4.90
N SER A 104 -2.00 5.24 4.82
CA SER A 104 -1.43 4.12 5.60
C SER A 104 0.00 3.79 5.15
N GLY A 105 0.32 3.93 3.86
CA GLY A 105 1.68 3.79 3.33
C GLY A 105 2.65 4.82 3.92
N ILE A 106 2.25 6.09 3.99
CA ILE A 106 3.07 7.13 4.64
C ILE A 106 3.19 6.88 6.15
N TRP A 107 2.12 6.44 6.81
CA TRP A 107 2.22 6.02 8.22
C TRP A 107 3.22 4.88 8.39
N PHE A 108 3.16 3.86 7.55
CA PHE A 108 4.10 2.74 7.56
C PHE A 108 5.56 3.20 7.36
N VAL A 109 5.82 4.06 6.35
CA VAL A 109 7.15 4.64 6.11
C VAL A 109 7.64 5.43 7.32
N ARG A 110 6.78 6.23 7.96
CA ARG A 110 7.11 6.99 9.17
C ARG A 110 7.64 6.09 10.29
N GLU A 111 6.98 4.94 10.50
CA GLU A 111 7.35 4.00 11.57
C GLU A 111 8.60 3.18 11.22
N VAL A 112 8.67 2.63 9.98
CA VAL A 112 9.81 1.78 9.58
C VAL A 112 11.11 2.58 9.48
N SER A 113 11.02 3.84 9.07
CA SER A 113 12.16 4.76 8.95
C SER A 113 12.56 5.40 10.29
N ALA A 114 11.91 5.06 11.40
CA ALA A 114 12.17 5.60 12.73
C ALA A 114 12.32 7.15 12.74
N LEU A 115 11.48 7.86 11.94
CA LEU A 115 11.62 9.31 11.71
C LEU A 115 11.63 10.12 13.00
N GLN A 116 10.93 9.67 14.04
CA GLN A 116 10.88 10.34 15.33
C GLN A 116 12.26 10.47 16.00
N ARG A 117 13.15 9.50 15.76
CA ARG A 117 14.53 9.50 16.31
C ARG A 117 15.44 10.48 15.59
N HIS A 118 15.25 10.63 14.27
CA HIS A 118 16.17 11.37 13.42
C HIS A 118 15.71 12.81 13.14
N SER A 119 14.40 13.06 13.00
CA SER A 119 13.86 14.39 12.68
C SER A 119 12.42 14.55 13.14
N ARG A 120 12.22 15.40 14.12
CA ARG A 120 10.87 15.76 14.62
C ARG A 120 10.03 16.46 13.55
N THR A 121 10.68 17.22 12.67
CA THR A 121 10.00 17.94 11.57
C THR A 121 9.46 16.96 10.52
N LEU A 122 10.29 16.02 10.05
CA LEU A 122 9.86 15.01 9.08
C LEU A 122 8.81 14.06 9.67
N TYR A 123 8.94 13.71 10.94
CA TYR A 123 7.93 12.93 11.65
C TYR A 123 6.57 13.65 11.67
N ARG A 124 6.55 14.96 12.00
CA ARG A 124 5.32 15.77 11.98
C ARG A 124 4.75 15.90 10.59
N LEU A 125 5.60 16.15 9.58
CA LEU A 125 5.19 16.23 8.18
C LEU A 125 4.50 14.93 7.73
N ALA A 126 5.15 13.78 7.94
CA ALA A 126 4.60 12.48 7.58
C ALA A 126 3.29 12.18 8.35
N THR A 127 3.21 12.58 9.63
CA THR A 127 1.99 12.43 10.43
C THR A 127 0.85 13.29 9.87
N PHE A 128 1.11 14.56 9.60
CA PHE A 128 0.10 15.46 9.02
C PHE A 128 -0.37 14.96 7.65
N TRP A 129 0.57 14.54 6.80
CA TRP A 129 0.27 14.01 5.46
C TRP A 129 -0.61 12.74 5.53
N SER A 130 -0.28 11.82 6.42
CA SER A 130 -1.07 10.60 6.66
C SER A 130 -2.48 10.94 7.20
N LEU A 131 -2.59 11.81 8.21
CA LEU A 131 -3.88 12.22 8.77
C LEU A 131 -4.75 12.95 7.72
N PHE A 132 -4.15 13.79 6.89
CA PHE A 132 -4.84 14.44 5.79
C PHE A 132 -5.46 13.39 4.85
N GLY A 133 -4.70 12.37 4.44
CA GLY A 133 -5.21 11.31 3.56
C GLY A 133 -6.30 10.45 4.20
N PHE A 134 -6.27 10.24 5.52
CA PHE A 134 -7.36 9.55 6.21
C PHE A 134 -8.62 10.41 6.35
N ALA A 135 -8.47 11.73 6.50
CA ALA A 135 -9.59 12.67 6.64
C ALA A 135 -10.20 13.12 5.30
N TYR A 136 -9.38 13.20 4.24
CA TYR A 136 -9.79 13.71 2.94
C TYR A 136 -10.99 12.98 2.30
N PRO A 137 -11.20 11.67 2.47
CA PRO A 137 -12.40 11.00 1.97
C PRO A 137 -13.70 11.67 2.42
N ALA A 138 -13.79 12.16 3.65
CA ALA A 138 -14.98 12.87 4.12
C ALA A 138 -15.25 14.14 3.30
N LEU A 139 -14.19 14.92 3.00
CA LEU A 139 -14.28 16.09 2.14
C LEU A 139 -14.59 15.73 0.68
N TYR A 140 -14.00 14.65 0.17
CA TYR A 140 -14.23 14.16 -1.18
C TYR A 140 -15.70 13.81 -1.41
N PHE A 141 -16.35 13.13 -0.44
CA PHE A 141 -17.77 12.82 -0.52
C PHE A 141 -18.68 14.04 -0.44
N MET A 142 -18.29 15.07 0.32
CA MET A 142 -19.07 16.30 0.43
C MET A 142 -19.02 17.13 -0.85
N PHE A 143 -17.89 17.09 -1.57
CA PHE A 143 -17.60 17.93 -2.73
C PHE A 143 -17.16 17.08 -3.93
N LEU A 144 -18.01 16.12 -4.35
CA LEU A 144 -17.75 15.32 -5.57
C LEU A 144 -17.58 16.26 -6.78
N SER A 145 -16.35 16.61 -7.09
CA SER A 145 -16.01 17.56 -8.16
C SER A 145 -14.75 17.09 -8.92
N PRO A 146 -14.59 17.49 -10.20
CA PRO A 146 -13.37 17.21 -10.96
C PRO A 146 -12.11 17.78 -10.29
N ALA A 147 -12.25 18.90 -9.56
CA ALA A 147 -11.14 19.49 -8.80
C ALA A 147 -10.72 18.59 -7.63
N ALA A 148 -11.69 18.02 -6.89
CA ALA A 148 -11.41 17.06 -5.82
C ALA A 148 -10.73 15.78 -6.37
N PHE A 149 -11.16 15.29 -7.52
CA PHE A 149 -10.52 14.14 -8.18
C PHE A 149 -9.07 14.46 -8.62
N LYS A 150 -8.81 15.64 -9.17
CA LYS A 150 -7.44 16.08 -9.51
C LYS A 150 -6.55 16.19 -8.27
N LEU A 151 -7.09 16.73 -7.18
CA LEU A 151 -6.36 16.85 -5.91
C LEU A 151 -6.02 15.48 -5.32
N LEU A 152 -6.92 14.49 -5.43
CA LEU A 152 -6.67 13.11 -5.04
C LEU A 152 -5.49 12.51 -5.80
N ASN A 153 -5.47 12.65 -7.13
CA ASN A 153 -4.38 12.14 -7.95
C ASN A 153 -3.05 12.82 -7.63
N LEU A 154 -3.08 14.15 -7.41
CA LEU A 154 -1.90 14.91 -7.00
C LEU A 154 -1.39 14.44 -5.62
N TYR A 155 -2.29 14.24 -4.66
CA TYR A 155 -1.95 13.69 -3.35
C TYR A 155 -1.29 12.31 -3.47
N GLY A 156 -1.85 11.42 -4.29
CA GLY A 156 -1.27 10.11 -4.56
C GLY A 156 0.14 10.18 -5.13
N LEU A 157 0.34 10.98 -6.19
CA LEU A 157 1.66 11.18 -6.81
C LEU A 157 2.69 11.77 -5.84
N LEU A 158 2.32 12.81 -5.10
CA LEU A 158 3.21 13.41 -4.09
C LEU A 158 3.52 12.43 -2.96
N SER A 159 2.58 11.55 -2.59
CA SER A 159 2.80 10.51 -1.57
C SER A 159 3.81 9.45 -2.02
N VAL A 160 3.80 9.07 -3.30
CA VAL A 160 4.81 8.17 -3.90
C VAL A 160 6.20 8.79 -3.77
N LEU A 161 6.36 10.07 -4.16
CA LEU A 161 7.62 10.78 -4.06
C LEU A 161 8.07 10.97 -2.59
N LEU A 162 7.12 11.34 -1.73
CA LEU A 162 7.39 11.54 -0.31
C LEU A 162 7.83 10.24 0.37
N SER A 163 7.14 9.12 0.13
CA SER A 163 7.49 7.82 0.71
C SER A 163 8.91 7.40 0.35
N MET A 164 9.27 7.50 -0.93
CA MET A 164 10.63 7.20 -1.41
C MET A 164 11.66 8.16 -0.83
N GLY A 165 11.36 9.47 -0.84
CA GLY A 165 12.25 10.49 -0.29
C GLY A 165 12.55 10.27 1.20
N LEU A 166 11.52 9.95 2.00
CA LEU A 166 11.67 9.66 3.42
C LEU A 166 12.49 8.40 3.68
N CYS A 167 12.24 7.32 2.92
CA CYS A 167 13.01 6.08 3.04
C CYS A 167 14.49 6.30 2.68
N ILE A 168 14.78 6.95 1.56
CA ILE A 168 16.16 7.24 1.11
C ILE A 168 16.86 8.16 2.11
N TRP A 169 16.16 9.19 2.62
CA TRP A 169 16.72 10.10 3.62
C TRP A 169 17.07 9.36 4.93
N ALA A 170 16.18 8.50 5.43
CA ALA A 170 16.43 7.72 6.64
C ALA A 170 17.56 6.71 6.43
N TRP A 171 17.63 6.08 5.27
CA TRP A 171 18.73 5.19 4.90
C TRP A 171 20.09 5.91 4.96
N ARG A 172 20.17 7.13 4.41
CA ARG A 172 21.40 7.97 4.51
C ARG A 172 21.75 8.37 5.95
N LYS A 173 20.79 8.30 6.86
CA LYS A 173 21.00 8.54 8.30
C LYS A 173 21.37 7.26 9.08
N GLY A 174 21.53 6.12 8.38
CA GLY A 174 21.95 4.85 8.98
C GLY A 174 20.81 3.85 9.25
N GLU A 175 19.55 4.18 8.92
CA GLU A 175 18.43 3.24 9.05
C GLU A 175 18.41 2.25 7.88
N VAL A 176 19.12 1.13 8.02
CA VAL A 176 19.28 0.13 6.96
C VAL A 176 17.93 -0.43 6.50
N HIS A 177 17.00 -0.66 7.43
CA HIS A 177 15.67 -1.18 7.10
C HIS A 177 14.83 -0.22 6.26
N ALA A 178 15.05 1.11 6.36
CA ALA A 178 14.41 2.09 5.48
C ALA A 178 14.89 1.94 4.02
N GLY A 179 16.18 1.66 3.81
CA GLY A 179 16.72 1.38 2.49
C GLY A 179 16.10 0.12 1.85
N TRP A 180 16.00 -0.97 2.61
CA TRP A 180 15.33 -2.17 2.14
C TRP A 180 13.84 -1.95 1.86
N THR A 181 13.18 -1.12 2.67
CA THR A 181 11.78 -0.73 2.45
C THR A 181 11.61 0.08 1.17
N ALA A 182 12.54 1.00 0.85
CA ALA A 182 12.53 1.72 -0.43
C ALA A 182 12.60 0.75 -1.62
N LEU A 183 13.48 -0.26 -1.54
CA LEU A 183 13.56 -1.30 -2.58
C LEU A 183 12.27 -2.15 -2.64
N GLY A 184 11.68 -2.47 -1.48
CA GLY A 184 10.43 -3.19 -1.39
C GLY A 184 9.25 -2.49 -2.04
N PHE A 185 9.22 -1.17 -2.01
CA PHE A 185 8.19 -0.34 -2.65
C PHE A 185 8.32 -0.20 -4.17
N LEU A 186 9.50 -0.49 -4.74
CA LEU A 186 9.75 -0.30 -6.18
C LEU A 186 8.73 -1.01 -7.08
N PRO A 187 8.34 -2.28 -6.85
CA PRO A 187 7.41 -2.96 -7.76
C PRO A 187 6.08 -2.22 -7.91
N LEU A 188 5.48 -1.77 -6.81
CA LEU A 188 4.22 -1.03 -6.85
C LEU A 188 4.41 0.39 -7.37
N HIS A 189 5.45 1.10 -6.95
CA HIS A 189 5.72 2.47 -7.39
C HIS A 189 5.97 2.55 -8.91
N LEU A 190 6.63 1.55 -9.48
CA LEU A 190 6.79 1.43 -10.94
C LEU A 190 5.49 1.06 -11.64
N ALA A 191 4.62 0.28 -10.99
CA ALA A 191 3.31 -0.11 -11.53
C ALA A 191 2.25 1.01 -11.41
N TYR A 192 2.40 1.92 -10.46
CA TYR A 192 1.41 2.97 -10.15
C TYR A 192 1.00 3.86 -11.33
N PRO A 193 1.89 4.32 -12.23
CA PRO A 193 1.50 5.15 -13.36
C PRO A 193 0.77 4.41 -14.49
N PHE A 194 0.81 3.08 -14.53
CA PHE A 194 0.24 2.31 -15.64
C PHE A 194 -1.25 2.54 -15.91
N PRO A 195 -2.14 2.57 -14.90
CA PRO A 195 -3.55 2.87 -15.13
C PRO A 195 -3.78 4.25 -15.74
N ALA A 196 -3.04 5.27 -15.28
CA ALA A 196 -3.14 6.63 -15.81
C ALA A 196 -2.59 6.73 -17.24
N LEU A 197 -1.44 6.11 -17.52
CA LEU A 197 -0.83 6.08 -18.87
C LEU A 197 -1.71 5.31 -19.86
N ARG A 198 -2.37 4.23 -19.42
CA ARG A 198 -3.31 3.48 -20.23
C ARG A 198 -4.56 4.32 -20.55
N SER A 199 -5.16 4.97 -19.57
CA SER A 199 -6.33 5.84 -19.77
C SER A 199 -6.02 7.06 -20.66
N ALA A 200 -4.77 7.52 -20.67
CA ALA A 200 -4.30 8.57 -21.57
C ALA A 200 -3.98 8.05 -22.99
N GLY A 201 -4.11 6.74 -23.26
CA GLY A 201 -3.77 6.14 -24.56
C GLY A 201 -2.27 6.05 -24.86
N LEU A 202 -1.41 6.29 -23.86
CA LEU A 202 0.04 6.22 -24.01
C LEU A 202 0.59 4.80 -23.90
N LEU A 203 -0.18 3.89 -23.30
CA LEU A 203 0.15 2.47 -23.23
C LEU A 203 -0.96 1.63 -23.86
N PRO A 204 -0.60 0.51 -24.52
CA PRO A 204 -1.59 -0.40 -25.08
C PRO A 204 -2.41 -1.06 -23.96
N ASP A 205 -3.69 -1.35 -24.26
CA ASP A 205 -4.53 -2.16 -23.40
C ASP A 205 -4.11 -3.64 -23.54
N SER A 206 -3.25 -4.07 -22.64
CA SER A 206 -2.72 -5.43 -22.59
C SER A 206 -2.93 -6.02 -21.20
N TRP A 207 -2.86 -7.34 -21.10
CA TRP A 207 -2.92 -8.04 -19.83
C TRP A 207 -1.91 -7.48 -18.81
N ALA A 208 -0.67 -7.24 -19.24
CA ALA A 208 0.39 -6.72 -18.37
C ALA A 208 0.08 -5.31 -17.83
N THR A 209 -0.44 -4.41 -18.68
CA THR A 209 -0.81 -3.04 -18.25
C THR A 209 -2.08 -3.00 -17.40
N GLN A 210 -2.98 -3.95 -17.61
CA GLN A 210 -4.21 -4.07 -16.84
C GLN A 210 -3.94 -4.55 -15.40
N TYR A 211 -3.05 -5.53 -15.24
CA TYR A 211 -2.75 -6.15 -13.95
C TYR A 211 -1.45 -5.64 -13.32
N ALA A 212 -0.81 -4.60 -13.86
CA ALA A 212 0.47 -4.08 -13.36
C ALA A 212 0.45 -3.77 -11.86
N VAL A 213 -0.56 -3.05 -11.38
CA VAL A 213 -0.71 -2.68 -9.96
C VAL A 213 -0.94 -3.91 -9.08
N LEU A 214 -1.71 -4.88 -9.57
CA LEU A 214 -1.96 -6.14 -8.87
C LEU A 214 -0.67 -6.96 -8.73
N ILE A 215 0.10 -7.09 -9.81
CA ILE A 215 1.38 -7.80 -9.81
C ILE A 215 2.38 -7.08 -8.91
N GLY A 216 2.50 -5.75 -9.04
CA GLY A 216 3.39 -4.94 -8.21
C GLY A 216 3.10 -5.10 -6.72
N SER A 217 1.83 -5.03 -6.34
CA SER A 217 1.43 -5.20 -4.93
C SER A 217 1.58 -6.65 -4.43
N ALA A 218 1.36 -7.66 -5.29
CA ALA A 218 1.57 -9.06 -4.94
C ALA A 218 3.04 -9.39 -4.60
N ILE A 219 3.99 -8.68 -5.22
CA ILE A 219 5.42 -8.80 -4.93
C ILE A 219 5.79 -7.97 -3.70
N GLU A 220 5.29 -6.73 -3.63
CA GLU A 220 5.64 -5.78 -2.58
C GLU A 220 5.19 -6.24 -1.18
N ILE A 221 3.93 -6.65 -1.04
CA ILE A 221 3.32 -6.98 0.26
C ILE A 221 4.14 -8.03 1.04
N PRO A 222 4.47 -9.21 0.50
CA PRO A 222 5.26 -10.21 1.22
C PRO A 222 6.71 -9.76 1.43
N LEU A 223 7.28 -9.01 0.50
CA LEU A 223 8.63 -8.50 0.62
C LEU A 223 8.75 -7.52 1.81
N LEU A 224 7.80 -6.61 1.97
CA LEU A 224 7.74 -5.71 3.12
C LEU A 224 7.56 -6.48 4.44
N LEU A 225 6.72 -7.52 4.47
CA LEU A 225 6.57 -8.35 5.67
C LEU A 225 7.89 -9.06 6.04
N TYR A 226 8.59 -9.57 5.05
CA TYR A 226 9.91 -10.18 5.27
C TYR A 226 10.92 -9.18 5.85
N ILE A 227 10.98 -7.97 5.30
CA ILE A 227 11.86 -6.90 5.78
C ILE A 227 11.52 -6.55 7.25
N LEU A 228 10.24 -6.44 7.58
CA LEU A 228 9.79 -6.18 8.94
C LEU A 228 10.13 -7.32 9.91
N HIS A 229 9.98 -8.56 9.49
CA HIS A 229 10.37 -9.72 10.29
C HIS A 229 11.87 -9.68 10.61
N ARG A 230 12.71 -9.42 9.62
CA ARG A 230 14.16 -9.26 9.81
C ARG A 230 14.47 -8.14 10.80
N ARG A 231 13.83 -6.97 10.64
CA ARG A 231 13.99 -5.84 11.56
C ARG A 231 13.64 -6.20 13.01
N ALA A 232 12.52 -6.89 13.20
CA ALA A 232 12.07 -7.29 14.54
C ALA A 232 13.04 -8.30 15.17
N LYS A 233 13.55 -9.26 14.39
CA LYS A 233 14.55 -10.21 14.83
C LYS A 233 15.84 -9.53 15.27
N ASP A 234 16.40 -8.64 14.44
CA ASP A 234 17.62 -7.91 14.74
C ASP A 234 17.47 -7.07 16.01
N PHE A 235 16.30 -6.43 16.21
CA PHE A 235 16.02 -5.67 17.43
C PHE A 235 15.99 -6.55 18.68
N ASN A 236 15.35 -7.71 18.62
CA ASN A 236 15.25 -8.64 19.74
C ASN A 236 16.61 -9.23 20.11
N GLU A 237 17.41 -9.62 19.11
CA GLU A 237 18.77 -10.15 19.35
C GLU A 237 19.68 -9.13 19.99
N ASN A 238 19.64 -7.86 19.52
CA ASN A 238 20.42 -6.79 20.09
C ASN A 238 19.99 -6.46 21.53
N SER A 239 18.67 -6.48 21.80
CA SER A 239 18.14 -6.27 23.14
C SER A 239 18.52 -7.40 24.11
N ALA A 240 18.54 -8.65 23.64
CA ALA A 240 18.99 -9.78 24.43
C ALA A 240 20.49 -9.70 24.76
N ARG A 241 21.33 -9.32 23.77
CA ARG A 241 22.79 -9.13 23.99
C ARG A 241 23.09 -8.06 25.01
N MET A 242 22.37 -6.92 24.96
CA MET A 242 22.53 -5.82 25.93
C MET A 242 22.17 -6.28 27.35
N ARG A 243 21.07 -7.03 27.53
CA ARG A 243 20.68 -7.57 28.85
C ARG A 243 21.73 -8.51 29.43
N VAL A 244 22.33 -9.38 28.62
CA VAL A 244 23.41 -10.26 29.04
C VAL A 244 24.65 -9.45 29.45
N SER A 245 25.02 -8.44 28.68
CA SER A 245 26.13 -7.55 29.01
C SER A 245 25.92 -6.77 30.32
N ASP A 246 24.69 -6.28 30.56
CA ASP A 246 24.36 -5.54 31.78
C ASP A 246 24.26 -6.44 33.02
N SER A 247 23.96 -7.74 32.85
CA SER A 247 23.91 -8.70 33.95
C SER A 247 25.28 -9.26 34.37
N THR A 248 26.32 -9.02 33.56
CA THR A 248 27.69 -9.49 33.86
C THR A 248 28.42 -8.42 34.65
N ASP A 249 28.84 -8.75 35.90
CA ASP A 249 29.64 -7.81 36.75
C ASP A 249 30.94 -7.45 36.04
N PRO A 250 31.21 -6.14 35.78
CA PRO A 250 32.40 -5.69 35.09
C PRO A 250 33.69 -6.00 35.84
N ARG A 251 33.65 -6.33 37.16
CA ARG A 251 34.80 -6.66 37.98
C ARG A 251 35.10 -8.14 38.03
N THR A 252 34.10 -9.00 37.97
CA THR A 252 34.29 -10.45 38.18
C THR A 252 34.04 -11.26 36.90
N GLY A 253 33.44 -10.69 35.85
CA GLY A 253 33.06 -11.39 34.64
C GLY A 253 32.02 -12.51 34.87
N ARG A 254 31.39 -12.55 36.05
CA ARG A 254 30.36 -13.54 36.40
C ARG A 254 28.95 -12.93 36.31
N PRO A 255 27.92 -13.76 35.89
CA PRO A 255 26.53 -13.31 35.90
C PRO A 255 26.02 -13.03 37.31
#